data_866d8719cde14ae42d7c9a78be09daaa
#
_entry.id   866d8719cde14ae42d7c9a78be09daaa
#
_cell.length_a   1.000
_cell.length_b   1.000
_cell.length_c   1.000
_cell.angle_alpha   90.00
_cell.angle_beta   90.00
_cell.angle_gamma   90.00
#
_symmetry.space_group_name_H-M   'P 1'
#
loop_
_entity.id
_entity.type
_entity.pdbx_description
1 polymer ?
#
loop_
_entity_poly.entity_id
_entity_poly.type
_entity_poly.pdbx_seq_one_letter_code
_entity_poly.pdbx_strand_id
1 'polypeptide(L)'
;SAGALAWAPNGVLLIGDSTAGQIVAVETGDTAKAAAGKVEIADLSAKIAALLGTTADQIAVNDVAVNPNSGAVYMSVSRGLGPVAKPVILKADRAGGLTEVKIDTLKRSAVWLSDAPAPDAKSSRGQLLRTEAVTDIGYINGQVLVAGLSNEEFASSMRTFAYPFQASAKGASIEMYHGAHGGYETAAPVRTFMTYDVAGKPNVLAAYTCTPLVRIPVDQFKPGAKIVQLGFDGGRATIVAGWAAASNGHRLAVVGQPSPDMQSEVW
;
A
#
# COMPACT_ATOMS: atom_id res chain seq x y z
N SER A 1 -13.89 -1.47 3.25
CA SER A 1 -13.04 -2.11 2.22
C SER A 1 -11.82 -2.78 2.85
N ALA A 2 -11.11 -3.60 2.10
CA ALA A 2 -9.78 -4.07 2.43
C ALA A 2 -8.91 -3.87 1.18
N GLY A 3 -8.02 -2.89 1.26
CA GLY A 3 -7.07 -2.52 0.20
C GLY A 3 -5.65 -2.92 0.58
N ALA A 4 -4.75 -1.92 0.64
CA ALA A 4 -3.34 -2.09 0.97
C ALA A 4 -3.11 -2.84 2.28
N LEU A 5 -2.09 -3.68 2.31
CA LEU A 5 -1.66 -4.50 3.43
C LEU A 5 -0.19 -4.21 3.78
N ALA A 6 0.12 -4.21 5.06
CA ALA A 6 1.51 -4.17 5.53
C ALA A 6 1.65 -4.93 6.86
N TRP A 7 2.88 -5.24 7.23
CA TRP A 7 3.19 -5.89 8.49
C TRP A 7 3.87 -4.92 9.46
N ALA A 8 3.31 -4.82 10.67
CA ALA A 8 3.99 -4.30 11.84
C ALA A 8 4.59 -5.46 12.65
N PRO A 9 5.48 -5.20 13.62
CA PRO A 9 6.06 -6.24 14.46
C PRO A 9 5.02 -7.13 15.16
N ASN A 10 5.47 -8.28 15.64
CA ASN A 10 4.68 -9.23 16.43
C ASN A 10 3.43 -9.78 15.73
N GLY A 11 3.50 -9.97 14.40
CA GLY A 11 2.40 -10.56 13.63
C GLY A 11 1.17 -9.67 13.54
N VAL A 12 1.35 -8.38 13.57
CA VAL A 12 0.27 -7.42 13.37
C VAL A 12 0.13 -7.10 11.89
N LEU A 13 -1.03 -7.41 11.32
CA LEU A 13 -1.39 -7.05 9.96
C LEU A 13 -2.09 -5.69 9.94
N LEU A 14 -1.57 -4.76 9.16
CA LEU A 14 -2.16 -3.46 8.87
C LEU A 14 -3.01 -3.58 7.60
N ILE A 15 -4.24 -3.07 7.65
CA ILE A 15 -5.21 -3.14 6.56
C ILE A 15 -5.75 -1.75 6.27
N GLY A 16 -5.62 -1.30 5.02
CA GLY A 16 -6.19 -0.05 4.54
C GLY A 16 -7.67 -0.19 4.23
N ASP A 17 -8.50 0.60 4.88
CA ASP A 17 -9.92 0.71 4.60
C ASP A 17 -10.26 2.10 4.07
N SER A 18 -10.08 2.29 2.75
CA SER A 18 -10.40 3.56 2.09
C SER A 18 -11.88 3.94 2.24
N THR A 19 -12.79 2.99 2.20
CA THR A 19 -14.23 3.27 2.32
C THR A 19 -14.56 3.90 3.67
N ALA A 20 -14.07 3.32 4.76
CA ALA A 20 -14.23 3.91 6.09
C ALA A 20 -13.28 5.09 6.33
N GLY A 21 -12.14 5.17 5.63
CA GLY A 21 -11.09 6.18 5.84
C GLY A 21 -10.30 5.90 7.11
N GLN A 22 -9.82 4.68 7.25
CA GLN A 22 -9.09 4.23 8.43
C GLN A 22 -8.02 3.20 8.07
N ILE A 23 -7.09 3.02 8.99
CA ILE A 23 -6.17 1.89 9.00
C ILE A 23 -6.55 1.00 10.19
N VAL A 24 -6.72 -0.27 9.93
CA VAL A 24 -7.02 -1.29 10.95
C VAL A 24 -5.78 -2.13 11.18
N ALA A 25 -5.35 -2.25 12.43
CA ALA A 25 -4.29 -3.15 12.86
C ALA A 25 -4.90 -4.39 13.52
N VAL A 26 -4.55 -5.57 13.06
CA VAL A 26 -5.10 -6.86 13.50
C VAL A 26 -3.98 -7.73 14.06
N GLU A 27 -4.09 -8.17 15.31
CA GLU A 27 -3.16 -9.13 15.92
C GLU A 27 -3.49 -10.54 15.40
N THR A 28 -2.76 -11.00 14.37
CA THR A 28 -3.04 -12.28 13.72
C THR A 28 -2.60 -13.49 14.53
N GLY A 29 -1.71 -13.31 15.50
CA GLY A 29 -1.07 -14.40 16.24
C GLY A 29 -0.06 -15.21 15.41
N ASP A 30 0.15 -14.85 14.15
CA ASP A 30 1.08 -15.52 13.23
C ASP A 30 2.51 -15.00 13.43
N THR A 31 3.17 -15.44 14.50
CA THR A 31 4.49 -14.98 14.93
C THR A 31 5.57 -16.05 14.82
N ALA A 32 5.21 -17.29 14.53
CA ALA A 32 6.15 -18.40 14.44
C ALA A 32 7.14 -18.18 13.28
N LYS A 33 8.42 -18.28 13.57
CA LYS A 33 9.45 -18.24 12.53
C LYS A 33 9.41 -19.53 11.69
N ALA A 34 9.38 -19.38 10.39
CA ALA A 34 9.51 -20.48 9.45
C ALA A 34 10.81 -20.35 8.65
N ALA A 35 11.34 -21.50 8.20
CA ALA A 35 12.47 -21.51 7.29
C ALA A 35 12.10 -20.81 5.97
N ALA A 36 13.05 -20.22 5.27
CA ALA A 36 12.82 -19.63 3.95
C ALA A 36 12.25 -20.69 2.98
N GLY A 37 11.37 -20.26 2.06
CA GLY A 37 10.75 -21.15 1.08
C GLY A 37 9.81 -20.39 0.16
N LYS A 38 9.40 -21.07 -0.91
CA LYS A 38 8.43 -20.53 -1.87
C LYS A 38 7.01 -20.93 -1.48
N VAL A 39 6.05 -20.10 -1.83
CA VAL A 39 4.63 -20.44 -1.87
C VAL A 39 4.23 -20.44 -3.34
N GLU A 40 3.79 -21.55 -3.86
CA GLU A 40 3.34 -21.67 -5.24
C GLU A 40 1.87 -22.15 -5.23
N ILE A 41 1.00 -21.38 -5.86
CA ILE A 41 -0.43 -21.69 -5.94
C ILE A 41 -0.83 -21.58 -7.40
N ALA A 42 -1.04 -22.71 -8.04
CA ALA A 42 -1.62 -22.74 -9.37
C ALA A 42 -3.08 -22.33 -9.31
N ASP A 43 -3.55 -21.64 -10.34
CA ASP A 43 -4.94 -21.21 -10.51
C ASP A 43 -5.51 -20.46 -9.28
N LEU A 44 -4.75 -19.50 -8.75
CA LEU A 44 -5.07 -18.77 -7.52
C LEU A 44 -6.50 -18.22 -7.54
N SER A 45 -6.91 -17.58 -8.63
CA SER A 45 -8.26 -16.98 -8.74
C SER A 45 -9.37 -18.03 -8.65
N ALA A 46 -9.19 -19.19 -9.28
CA ALA A 46 -10.15 -20.29 -9.20
C ALA A 46 -10.23 -20.88 -7.78
N LYS A 47 -9.10 -21.04 -7.12
CA LYS A 47 -9.06 -21.54 -5.73
C LYS A 47 -9.70 -20.56 -4.73
N ILE A 48 -9.44 -19.25 -4.89
CA ILE A 48 -10.08 -18.22 -4.08
C ILE A 48 -11.60 -18.23 -4.33
N ALA A 49 -12.03 -18.30 -5.60
CA ALA A 49 -13.44 -18.33 -5.94
C ALA A 49 -14.16 -19.55 -5.34
N ALA A 50 -13.54 -20.74 -5.42
CA ALA A 50 -14.06 -21.95 -4.80
C ALA A 50 -14.16 -21.82 -3.27
N LEU A 51 -13.13 -21.28 -2.61
CA LEU A 51 -13.14 -21.05 -1.16
C LEU A 51 -14.26 -20.08 -0.74
N LEU A 52 -14.49 -19.05 -1.53
CA LEU A 52 -15.47 -17.99 -1.22
C LEU A 52 -16.87 -18.26 -1.79
N GLY A 53 -17.09 -19.38 -2.49
CA GLY A 53 -18.37 -19.75 -3.07
C GLY A 53 -18.85 -18.79 -4.15
N THR A 54 -17.97 -18.45 -5.10
CA THR A 54 -18.24 -17.54 -6.22
C THR A 54 -17.47 -17.96 -7.48
N THR A 55 -17.41 -17.14 -8.51
CA THR A 55 -16.67 -17.38 -9.76
C THR A 55 -15.42 -16.50 -9.84
N ALA A 56 -14.42 -16.91 -10.63
CA ALA A 56 -13.14 -16.23 -10.71
C ALA A 56 -13.22 -14.78 -11.21
N ASP A 57 -14.18 -14.49 -12.08
CA ASP A 57 -14.48 -13.14 -12.57
C ASP A 57 -15.13 -12.22 -11.51
N GLN A 58 -15.59 -12.79 -10.39
CA GLN A 58 -16.14 -12.06 -9.24
C GLN A 58 -15.11 -11.90 -8.10
N ILE A 59 -13.82 -12.11 -8.40
CA ILE A 59 -12.74 -11.95 -7.44
C ILE A 59 -11.79 -10.87 -7.92
N ALA A 60 -11.44 -9.94 -7.03
CA ALA A 60 -10.31 -9.05 -7.21
C ALA A 60 -9.35 -9.22 -6.02
N VAL A 61 -8.10 -9.54 -6.30
CA VAL A 61 -7.02 -9.47 -5.30
C VAL A 61 -6.53 -8.02 -5.30
N ASN A 62 -6.73 -7.33 -4.18
CA ASN A 62 -6.43 -5.91 -4.06
C ASN A 62 -4.96 -5.69 -3.65
N ASP A 63 -4.45 -6.54 -2.76
CA ASP A 63 -3.06 -6.48 -2.34
C ASP A 63 -2.58 -7.81 -1.73
N VAL A 64 -1.26 -7.96 -1.62
CA VAL A 64 -0.58 -9.16 -1.12
C VAL A 64 0.56 -8.75 -0.19
N ALA A 65 0.59 -9.32 1.03
CA ALA A 65 1.65 -9.09 1.99
C ALA A 65 2.17 -10.40 2.59
N VAL A 66 3.48 -10.61 2.50
CA VAL A 66 4.13 -11.79 3.08
C VAL A 66 4.46 -11.51 4.55
N ASN A 67 4.03 -12.40 5.45
CA ASN A 67 4.40 -12.30 6.85
C ASN A 67 5.91 -12.54 7.01
N PRO A 68 6.66 -11.57 7.56
CA PRO A 68 8.13 -11.67 7.67
C PRO A 68 8.60 -12.76 8.63
N ASN A 69 7.73 -13.26 9.52
CA ASN A 69 8.07 -14.33 10.45
C ASN A 69 7.74 -15.71 9.87
N SER A 70 6.48 -15.94 9.50
CA SER A 70 6.01 -17.27 9.07
C SER A 70 6.22 -17.54 7.58
N GLY A 71 6.43 -16.50 6.77
CA GLY A 71 6.45 -16.61 5.32
C GLY A 71 5.09 -16.93 4.70
N ALA A 72 4.02 -16.93 5.49
CA ALA A 72 2.66 -17.05 4.98
C ALA A 72 2.27 -15.81 4.18
N VAL A 73 1.50 -16.00 3.12
CA VAL A 73 1.05 -14.93 2.24
C VAL A 73 -0.36 -14.52 2.65
N TYR A 74 -0.53 -13.24 2.97
CA TYR A 74 -1.84 -12.67 3.24
C TYR A 74 -2.29 -11.84 2.05
N MET A 75 -3.58 -11.95 1.73
CA MET A 75 -4.17 -11.27 0.58
C MET A 75 -5.44 -10.54 1.02
N SER A 76 -5.57 -9.29 0.62
CA SER A 76 -6.84 -8.59 0.66
C SER A 76 -7.60 -8.85 -0.64
N VAL A 77 -8.83 -9.32 -0.50
CA VAL A 77 -9.64 -9.79 -1.62
C VAL A 77 -11.02 -9.14 -1.57
N SER A 78 -11.51 -8.72 -2.73
CA SER A 78 -12.91 -8.34 -2.92
C SER A 78 -13.67 -9.53 -3.50
N ARG A 79 -14.72 -9.98 -2.80
CA ARG A 79 -15.71 -10.92 -3.31
C ARG A 79 -16.89 -10.15 -3.89
N GLY A 80 -17.14 -10.28 -5.17
CA GLY A 80 -18.02 -9.43 -5.96
C GLY A 80 -17.29 -8.20 -6.50
N LEU A 81 -17.94 -7.47 -7.37
CA LEU A 81 -17.41 -6.27 -8.01
C LEU A 81 -18.21 -5.02 -7.65
N GLY A 82 -17.57 -3.86 -7.76
CA GLY A 82 -18.21 -2.57 -7.53
C GLY A 82 -18.67 -2.33 -6.08
N PRO A 83 -19.74 -1.55 -5.88
CA PRO A 83 -20.15 -1.09 -4.53
C PRO A 83 -20.65 -2.21 -3.61
N VAL A 84 -21.02 -3.36 -4.16
CA VAL A 84 -21.53 -4.52 -3.39
C VAL A 84 -20.43 -5.51 -3.00
N ALA A 85 -19.22 -5.27 -3.42
CA ALA A 85 -18.07 -6.11 -3.13
C ALA A 85 -17.86 -6.23 -1.60
N LYS A 86 -17.64 -7.45 -1.14
CA LYS A 86 -17.36 -7.73 0.28
C LYS A 86 -15.87 -7.96 0.47
N PRO A 87 -15.22 -7.24 1.39
CA PRO A 87 -13.81 -7.44 1.68
C PRO A 87 -13.59 -8.75 2.44
N VAL A 88 -12.54 -9.46 2.09
CA VAL A 88 -12.10 -10.70 2.75
C VAL A 88 -10.59 -10.65 2.89
N ILE A 89 -10.06 -11.10 4.02
CA ILE A 89 -8.63 -11.37 4.18
C ILE A 89 -8.40 -12.86 4.08
N LEU A 90 -7.53 -13.27 3.18
CA LEU A 90 -7.13 -14.66 3.00
C LEU A 90 -5.68 -14.83 3.45
N LYS A 91 -5.38 -16.03 3.97
CA LYS A 91 -4.03 -16.50 4.26
C LYS A 91 -3.74 -17.71 3.40
N ALA A 92 -2.63 -17.69 2.69
CA ALA A 92 -2.04 -18.87 2.10
C ALA A 92 -0.89 -19.35 3.00
N ASP A 93 -0.94 -20.60 3.42
CA ASP A 93 0.16 -21.24 4.12
C ASP A 93 1.29 -21.63 3.15
N ARG A 94 2.37 -22.16 3.68
CA ARG A 94 3.53 -22.52 2.87
C ARG A 94 3.30 -23.72 1.95
N ALA A 95 2.29 -24.54 2.23
CA ALA A 95 1.87 -25.63 1.37
C ALA A 95 0.90 -25.18 0.27
N GLY A 96 0.53 -23.89 0.24
CA GLY A 96 -0.42 -23.31 -0.69
C GLY A 96 -1.89 -23.53 -0.30
N GLY A 97 -2.13 -23.95 0.95
CA GLY A 97 -3.49 -24.05 1.50
C GLY A 97 -4.07 -22.65 1.78
N LEU A 98 -5.28 -22.40 1.30
CA LEU A 98 -5.97 -21.11 1.47
C LEU A 98 -6.98 -21.19 2.63
N THR A 99 -6.96 -20.18 3.49
CA THR A 99 -7.91 -20.02 4.59
C THR A 99 -8.38 -18.58 4.71
N GLU A 100 -9.63 -18.35 5.11
CA GLU A 100 -10.15 -17.03 5.43
C GLU A 100 -9.73 -16.63 6.84
N VAL A 101 -9.16 -15.44 6.98
CA VAL A 101 -8.83 -14.84 8.28
C VAL A 101 -10.04 -14.09 8.81
N LYS A 102 -10.64 -14.60 9.87
CA LYS A 102 -11.82 -14.00 10.52
C LYS A 102 -11.40 -12.82 11.39
N ILE A 103 -11.12 -11.68 10.77
CA ILE A 103 -10.58 -10.49 11.45
C ILE A 103 -11.48 -9.97 12.57
N ASP A 104 -12.79 -10.24 12.51
CA ASP A 104 -13.75 -9.83 13.54
C ASP A 104 -13.59 -10.58 14.86
N THR A 105 -12.95 -11.73 14.83
CA THR A 105 -12.67 -12.55 16.04
C THR A 105 -11.31 -12.24 16.66
N LEU A 106 -10.50 -11.41 16.01
CA LEU A 106 -9.15 -11.09 16.44
C LEU A 106 -9.11 -9.73 17.17
N LYS A 107 -8.12 -9.57 18.04
CA LYS A 107 -7.85 -8.28 18.66
C LYS A 107 -7.41 -7.28 17.61
N ARG A 108 -8.04 -6.12 17.63
CA ARG A 108 -7.81 -5.08 16.63
C ARG A 108 -7.85 -3.69 17.24
N SER A 109 -7.15 -2.76 16.59
CA SER A 109 -7.22 -1.33 16.83
C SER A 109 -7.29 -0.61 15.49
N ALA A 110 -7.75 0.63 15.49
CA ALA A 110 -7.85 1.42 14.27
C ALA A 110 -7.47 2.87 14.50
N VAL A 111 -7.01 3.53 13.44
CA VAL A 111 -6.81 4.97 13.40
C VAL A 111 -7.54 5.55 12.19
N TRP A 112 -8.25 6.66 12.41
CA TRP A 112 -9.00 7.36 11.39
C TRP A 112 -8.12 8.36 10.66
N LEU A 113 -8.33 8.48 9.34
CA LEU A 113 -7.71 9.49 8.50
C LEU A 113 -8.59 10.75 8.58
N SER A 114 -8.21 11.72 9.41
CA SER A 114 -9.00 12.93 9.67
C SER A 114 -9.16 13.83 8.43
N ASP A 115 -8.27 13.67 7.46
CA ASP A 115 -8.20 14.41 6.20
C ASP A 115 -8.58 13.55 4.98
N ALA A 116 -9.23 12.40 5.17
CA ALA A 116 -9.67 11.59 4.03
C ALA A 116 -10.73 12.34 3.19
N PRO A 117 -10.74 12.16 1.84
CA PRO A 117 -11.80 12.74 1.00
C PRO A 117 -13.20 12.35 1.50
N ALA A 118 -14.18 13.21 1.33
CA ALA A 118 -15.57 12.87 1.66
C ALA A 118 -16.04 11.63 0.89
N PRO A 119 -16.94 10.81 1.44
CA PRO A 119 -17.36 9.55 0.81
C PRO A 119 -17.92 9.69 -0.60
N ASP A 120 -18.50 10.84 -0.92
CA ASP A 120 -19.12 11.20 -2.20
C ASP A 120 -18.28 12.14 -3.06
N ALA A 121 -17.10 12.56 -2.57
CA ALA A 121 -16.20 13.45 -3.30
C ALA A 121 -15.73 12.78 -4.61
N LYS A 122 -15.83 13.52 -5.71
CA LYS A 122 -15.45 13.05 -7.05
C LYS A 122 -14.38 13.93 -7.68
N SER A 123 -13.54 13.29 -8.46
CA SER A 123 -12.59 13.99 -9.35
C SER A 123 -13.35 14.69 -10.50
N SER A 124 -12.64 15.53 -11.26
CA SER A 124 -13.17 16.14 -12.50
C SER A 124 -13.62 15.11 -13.54
N ARG A 125 -13.14 13.87 -13.45
CA ARG A 125 -13.51 12.74 -14.30
C ARG A 125 -14.63 11.87 -13.69
N GLY A 126 -15.23 12.29 -12.58
CA GLY A 126 -16.34 11.57 -11.92
C GLY A 126 -15.92 10.36 -11.07
N GLN A 127 -14.63 10.11 -10.88
CA GLN A 127 -14.12 9.01 -10.04
C GLN A 127 -14.25 9.37 -8.57
N LEU A 128 -14.66 8.43 -7.73
CA LEU A 128 -14.74 8.62 -6.29
C LEU A 128 -13.34 8.75 -5.67
N LEU A 129 -13.00 9.93 -5.14
CA LEU A 129 -11.71 10.20 -4.53
C LEU A 129 -11.50 9.39 -3.24
N ARG A 130 -12.58 9.05 -2.53
CA ARG A 130 -12.54 8.26 -1.31
C ARG A 130 -11.89 6.89 -1.51
N THR A 131 -12.03 6.28 -2.67
CA THR A 131 -11.42 4.97 -2.98
C THR A 131 -9.89 5.02 -2.98
N GLU A 132 -9.31 6.21 -3.14
CA GLU A 132 -7.88 6.46 -3.13
C GLU A 132 -7.38 7.11 -1.82
N ALA A 133 -8.19 7.12 -0.77
CA ALA A 133 -7.79 7.64 0.55
C ALA A 133 -6.61 6.86 1.16
N VAL A 134 -6.50 5.57 0.82
CA VAL A 134 -5.37 4.70 1.14
C VAL A 134 -4.98 3.96 -0.13
N THR A 135 -3.81 4.24 -0.66
CA THR A 135 -3.25 3.59 -1.84
C THR A 135 -2.17 2.58 -1.49
N ASP A 136 -1.42 2.84 -0.41
CA ASP A 136 -0.38 1.94 0.09
C ASP A 136 -0.10 2.19 1.58
N ILE A 137 0.46 1.18 2.26
CA ILE A 137 0.82 1.23 3.68
C ILE A 137 2.22 0.66 3.87
N GLY A 138 2.99 1.27 4.75
CA GLY A 138 4.29 0.76 5.19
C GLY A 138 4.46 0.89 6.70
N TYR A 139 5.46 0.18 7.23
CA TYR A 139 5.86 0.29 8.63
C TYR A 139 7.38 0.50 8.72
N ILE A 140 7.80 1.49 9.50
CA ILE A 140 9.21 1.75 9.77
C ILE A 140 9.39 2.40 11.15
N ASN A 141 10.32 1.89 11.95
CA ASN A 141 10.75 2.50 13.23
C ASN A 141 9.60 2.92 14.16
N GLY A 142 8.59 2.06 14.34
CA GLY A 142 7.45 2.35 15.22
C GLY A 142 6.37 3.23 14.59
N GLN A 143 6.47 3.53 13.30
CA GLN A 143 5.50 4.35 12.58
C GLN A 143 4.85 3.58 11.44
N VAL A 144 3.55 3.77 11.29
CA VAL A 144 2.77 3.35 10.12
C VAL A 144 2.72 4.53 9.15
N LEU A 145 3.19 4.30 7.93
CA LEU A 145 3.12 5.26 6.85
C LEU A 145 1.95 4.89 5.94
N VAL A 146 1.17 5.89 5.54
CA VAL A 146 -0.03 5.70 4.70
C VAL A 146 -0.01 6.69 3.55
N ALA A 147 0.10 6.18 2.34
CA ALA A 147 -0.05 6.96 1.12
C ALA A 147 -1.51 7.03 0.69
N GLY A 148 -1.92 8.14 0.06
CA GLY A 148 -3.26 8.28 -0.49
C GLY A 148 -3.65 9.72 -0.77
N LEU A 149 -4.94 9.92 -1.05
CA LEU A 149 -5.51 11.25 -1.20
C LEU A 149 -6.04 11.79 0.12
N SER A 150 -5.92 13.10 0.28
CA SER A 150 -6.56 13.88 1.33
C SER A 150 -7.66 14.79 0.75
N ASN A 151 -8.38 15.48 1.62
CA ASN A 151 -9.37 16.52 1.25
C ASN A 151 -8.76 17.91 1.14
N GLU A 152 -7.44 18.05 1.23
CA GLU A 152 -6.73 19.30 1.12
C GLU A 152 -6.57 19.72 -0.36
N GLU A 153 -6.22 20.99 -0.61
CA GLU A 153 -5.97 21.51 -1.96
C GLU A 153 -4.89 20.70 -2.68
N PHE A 154 -3.81 20.35 -1.97
CA PHE A 154 -2.79 19.43 -2.44
C PHE A 154 -3.14 18.03 -1.93
N ALA A 155 -3.96 17.34 -2.68
CA ALA A 155 -4.61 16.12 -2.25
C ALA A 155 -3.66 14.91 -2.10
N SER A 156 -2.52 14.89 -2.80
CA SER A 156 -1.52 13.84 -2.59
C SER A 156 -0.91 13.94 -1.19
N SER A 157 -1.03 12.88 -0.41
CA SER A 157 -0.68 12.90 1.00
C SER A 157 0.08 11.65 1.43
N MET A 158 1.03 11.85 2.33
CA MET A 158 1.69 10.78 3.11
C MET A 158 1.47 11.06 4.59
N ARG A 159 0.79 10.15 5.27
CA ARG A 159 0.47 10.25 6.71
C ARG A 159 1.39 9.35 7.51
N THR A 160 1.73 9.77 8.72
CA THR A 160 2.48 8.95 9.68
C THR A 160 1.71 8.83 10.99
N PHE A 161 1.60 7.62 11.50
CA PHE A 161 0.97 7.31 12.77
C PHE A 161 1.91 6.50 13.65
N ALA A 162 2.08 6.90 14.89
CA ALA A 162 2.76 6.05 15.86
C ALA A 162 1.97 4.74 16.07
N TYR A 163 2.65 3.62 16.13
CA TYR A 163 2.04 2.35 16.49
C TYR A 163 2.62 1.82 17.81
N PRO A 164 1.81 1.38 18.76
CA PRO A 164 0.32 1.28 18.76
C PRO A 164 -0.40 2.61 18.55
N PHE A 165 -1.55 2.58 17.85
CA PHE A 165 -2.32 3.78 17.53
C PHE A 165 -2.79 4.54 18.75
N GLN A 166 -2.55 5.86 18.77
CA GLN A 166 -2.94 6.74 19.89
C GLN A 166 -3.96 7.80 19.49
N ALA A 167 -3.80 8.41 18.33
CA ALA A 167 -4.68 9.47 17.84
C ALA A 167 -4.65 9.54 16.31
N SER A 168 -5.71 10.13 15.72
CA SER A 168 -5.71 10.51 14.31
C SER A 168 -4.75 11.67 14.06
N ALA A 169 -4.11 11.68 12.89
CA ALA A 169 -3.23 12.76 12.47
C ALA A 169 -3.52 13.17 11.04
N LYS A 170 -3.27 14.45 10.73
CA LYS A 170 -3.21 14.94 9.35
C LYS A 170 -1.93 14.44 8.69
N GLY A 171 -2.00 14.21 7.37
CA GLY A 171 -0.85 13.89 6.56
C GLY A 171 0.05 15.10 6.26
N ALA A 172 1.22 14.82 5.69
CA ALA A 172 1.99 15.79 4.93
C ALA A 172 1.49 15.80 3.49
N SER A 173 1.23 16.97 2.93
CA SER A 173 0.92 17.13 1.51
C SER A 173 2.20 17.01 0.69
N ILE A 174 2.11 16.37 -0.48
CA ILE A 174 3.24 16.21 -1.39
C ILE A 174 2.87 16.82 -2.73
N GLU A 175 3.60 17.84 -3.12
CA GLU A 175 3.50 18.47 -4.42
C GLU A 175 4.64 17.96 -5.32
N MET A 176 4.28 17.53 -6.53
CA MET A 176 5.24 17.10 -7.52
C MET A 176 5.25 18.06 -8.70
N TYR A 177 6.40 18.63 -9.01
CA TYR A 177 6.57 19.39 -10.24
C TYR A 177 6.83 18.43 -11.41
N HIS A 178 5.97 18.50 -12.39
CA HIS A 178 6.09 17.76 -13.65
C HIS A 178 6.72 18.66 -14.72
N GLY A 179 7.97 18.43 -15.06
CA GLY A 179 8.67 19.14 -16.13
C GLY A 179 7.99 18.99 -17.48
N ALA A 180 7.48 17.79 -17.80
CA ALA A 180 6.79 17.53 -19.07
C ALA A 180 5.49 18.32 -19.25
N HIS A 181 4.82 18.67 -18.16
CA HIS A 181 3.57 19.44 -18.18
C HIS A 181 3.73 20.89 -17.74
N GLY A 182 4.93 21.28 -17.29
CA GLY A 182 5.24 22.63 -16.84
C GLY A 182 4.41 23.07 -15.62
N GLY A 183 3.95 22.14 -14.78
CA GLY A 183 3.07 22.40 -13.64
C GLY A 183 3.21 21.41 -12.49
N TYR A 184 2.63 21.78 -11.35
CA TYR A 184 2.56 20.86 -10.19
C TYR A 184 1.41 19.89 -10.33
N GLU A 185 1.68 18.62 -10.06
CA GLU A 185 0.66 17.59 -9.90
C GLU A 185 0.28 17.50 -8.42
N THR A 186 -0.95 17.85 -8.12
CA THR A 186 -1.43 17.96 -6.74
C THR A 186 -2.49 16.92 -6.39
N ALA A 187 -3.07 16.26 -7.40
CA ALA A 187 -4.21 15.36 -7.25
C ALA A 187 -3.89 13.89 -7.49
N ALA A 188 -2.68 13.54 -7.96
CA ALA A 188 -2.28 12.16 -8.15
C ALA A 188 -1.60 11.62 -6.87
N PRO A 189 -2.15 10.57 -6.24
CA PRO A 189 -1.53 10.00 -5.05
C PRO A 189 -0.26 9.23 -5.39
N VAL A 190 0.59 9.01 -4.39
CA VAL A 190 1.57 7.93 -4.41
C VAL A 190 0.84 6.63 -4.64
N ARG A 191 1.22 5.85 -5.65
CA ARG A 191 0.56 4.56 -5.96
C ARG A 191 1.09 3.42 -5.13
N THR A 192 2.40 3.40 -4.94
CA THR A 192 3.08 2.46 -4.06
C THR A 192 4.38 3.09 -3.57
N PHE A 193 4.88 2.60 -2.46
CA PHE A 193 6.17 3.01 -1.94
C PHE A 193 6.86 1.87 -1.19
N MET A 194 8.15 2.01 -1.01
CA MET A 194 8.88 1.16 -0.09
C MET A 194 9.69 2.01 0.88
N THR A 195 9.90 1.46 2.06
CA THR A 195 10.80 2.06 3.06
C THR A 195 12.18 1.42 2.94
N TYR A 196 13.22 2.23 3.04
CA TYR A 196 14.61 1.76 3.04
C TYR A 196 15.50 2.72 3.83
N ASP A 197 16.65 2.24 4.23
CA ASP A 197 17.61 3.03 4.99
C ASP A 197 18.71 3.58 4.08
N VAL A 198 19.05 4.85 4.27
CA VAL A 198 20.18 5.50 3.60
C VAL A 198 21.09 6.07 4.67
N ALA A 199 22.24 5.45 4.88
CA ALA A 199 23.23 5.87 5.86
C ALA A 199 22.63 6.06 7.28
N GLY A 200 21.82 5.10 7.74
CA GLY A 200 21.17 5.13 9.04
C GLY A 200 19.94 6.03 9.14
N LYS A 201 19.48 6.60 8.03
CA LYS A 201 18.27 7.44 7.99
C LYS A 201 17.16 6.75 7.20
N PRO A 202 15.94 6.63 7.76
CA PRO A 202 14.81 6.03 7.06
C PRO A 202 14.32 6.95 5.94
N ASN A 203 14.11 6.36 4.78
CA ASN A 203 13.60 7.02 3.59
C ASN A 203 12.43 6.23 3.00
N VAL A 204 11.60 6.91 2.23
CA VAL A 204 10.58 6.35 1.35
C VAL A 204 11.04 6.52 -0.09
N LEU A 205 10.93 5.46 -0.88
CA LEU A 205 10.98 5.52 -2.33
C LEU A 205 9.55 5.37 -2.84
N ALA A 206 8.99 6.44 -3.36
CA ALA A 206 7.59 6.53 -3.77
C ALA A 206 7.47 6.53 -5.29
N ALA A 207 6.45 5.83 -5.79
CA ALA A 207 6.06 5.84 -7.19
C ALA A 207 4.70 6.50 -7.37
N TYR A 208 4.62 7.38 -8.34
CA TYR A 208 3.41 8.09 -8.76
C TYR A 208 2.90 7.56 -10.09
N THR A 209 1.68 7.92 -10.47
CA THR A 209 1.07 7.49 -11.74
C THR A 209 1.82 8.04 -12.97
N CYS A 210 2.29 9.27 -12.90
CA CYS A 210 2.86 9.98 -14.04
C CYS A 210 4.29 10.50 -13.78
N THR A 211 4.84 10.27 -12.61
CA THR A 211 6.15 10.79 -12.20
C THR A 211 7.09 9.63 -11.89
N PRO A 212 8.40 9.79 -12.11
CA PRO A 212 9.38 8.79 -11.74
C PRO A 212 9.44 8.57 -10.23
N LEU A 213 10.33 7.67 -9.82
CA LEU A 213 10.60 7.39 -8.43
C LEU A 213 11.08 8.62 -7.68
N VAL A 214 10.52 8.84 -6.50
CA VAL A 214 10.86 9.95 -5.63
C VAL A 214 11.34 9.43 -4.29
N ARG A 215 12.52 9.87 -3.89
CA ARG A 215 13.05 9.61 -2.55
C ARG A 215 12.66 10.72 -1.59
N ILE A 216 12.02 10.37 -0.48
CA ILE A 216 11.61 11.33 0.56
C ILE A 216 12.10 10.81 1.91
N PRO A 217 12.91 11.59 2.67
CA PRO A 217 13.25 11.26 4.05
C PRO A 217 12.00 11.20 4.94
N VAL A 218 11.88 10.17 5.78
CA VAL A 218 10.69 9.96 6.62
C VAL A 218 10.46 11.10 7.63
N ASP A 219 11.51 11.76 8.06
CA ASP A 219 11.45 12.91 8.99
C ASP A 219 10.76 14.15 8.40
N GLN A 220 10.55 14.20 7.08
CA GLN A 220 9.78 15.26 6.41
C GLN A 220 8.27 15.06 6.54
N PHE A 221 7.78 13.86 6.82
CA PHE A 221 6.35 13.57 6.96
C PHE A 221 5.78 14.07 8.29
N LYS A 222 5.77 15.39 8.49
CA LYS A 222 5.17 16.02 9.66
C LYS A 222 3.72 16.41 9.38
N PRO A 223 2.81 16.31 10.36
CA PRO A 223 1.42 16.73 10.18
C PRO A 223 1.30 18.16 9.64
N GLY A 224 0.60 18.31 8.53
CA GLY A 224 0.42 19.61 7.86
C GLY A 224 1.64 20.17 7.12
N ALA A 225 2.74 19.41 7.02
CA ALA A 225 3.89 19.82 6.21
C ALA A 225 3.53 19.79 4.71
N LYS A 226 4.11 20.73 3.96
CA LYS A 226 4.09 20.73 2.50
C LYS A 226 5.46 20.32 1.99
N ILE A 227 5.52 19.21 1.28
CA ILE A 227 6.74 18.67 0.70
C ILE A 227 6.68 18.96 -0.80
N VAL A 228 7.65 19.74 -1.29
CA VAL A 228 7.78 20.01 -2.72
C VAL A 228 8.93 19.17 -3.27
N GLN A 229 8.67 18.37 -4.28
CA GLN A 229 9.65 17.54 -4.96
C GLN A 229 9.73 17.93 -6.43
N LEU A 230 10.95 17.97 -6.96
CA LEU A 230 11.19 18.09 -8.38
C LEU A 230 11.24 16.67 -8.97
N GLY A 231 10.25 16.30 -9.76
CA GLY A 231 10.25 15.06 -10.50
C GLY A 231 11.18 15.16 -11.71
N PHE A 232 12.04 14.19 -11.90
CA PHE A 232 12.78 14.05 -13.16
C PHE A 232 11.91 13.32 -14.17
N ASP A 233 11.68 13.90 -15.33
CA ASP A 233 10.97 13.27 -16.44
C ASP A 233 11.78 12.11 -17.00
N GLY A 234 11.41 10.91 -16.65
CA GLY A 234 12.02 9.67 -17.11
C GLY A 234 11.00 8.61 -17.56
N GLY A 235 9.85 9.01 -18.12
CA GLY A 235 8.85 8.07 -18.63
C GLY A 235 7.96 7.45 -17.53
N ARG A 236 6.93 6.72 -17.95
CA ARG A 236 6.03 5.98 -17.05
C ARG A 236 6.77 4.83 -16.38
N ALA A 237 7.10 4.94 -15.12
CA ALA A 237 7.56 3.81 -14.33
C ALA A 237 6.34 3.04 -13.82
N THR A 238 6.16 1.81 -14.27
CA THR A 238 5.28 0.87 -13.61
C THR A 238 6.13 0.13 -12.59
N ILE A 239 5.98 0.44 -11.32
CA ILE A 239 6.63 -0.34 -10.26
C ILE A 239 5.79 -1.59 -10.06
N VAL A 240 6.34 -2.71 -10.44
CA VAL A 240 5.94 -3.99 -9.90
C VAL A 240 6.79 -4.18 -8.66
N ALA A 241 6.25 -3.88 -7.49
CA ALA A 241 6.90 -4.20 -6.24
C ALA A 241 6.88 -5.72 -6.04
N GLY A 242 7.86 -6.39 -6.60
CA GLY A 242 8.15 -7.77 -6.28
C GLY A 242 8.88 -7.80 -4.94
N TRP A 243 8.20 -8.19 -3.87
CA TRP A 243 8.84 -8.43 -2.59
C TRP A 243 9.72 -9.68 -2.67
N ALA A 244 11.00 -9.48 -2.83
CA ALA A 244 11.97 -10.47 -2.42
C ALA A 244 12.49 -10.03 -1.05
N ALA A 245 11.85 -10.47 0.02
CA ALA A 245 12.41 -10.38 1.36
C ALA A 245 13.54 -11.40 1.46
N ALA A 246 14.72 -11.03 1.01
CA ALA A 246 15.93 -11.74 1.37
C ALA A 246 16.40 -11.16 2.71
N SER A 247 16.78 -12.00 3.64
CA SER A 247 17.23 -11.64 4.98
C SER A 247 18.47 -10.74 5.04
N ASN A 248 19.07 -10.40 3.92
CA ASN A 248 20.34 -9.66 3.81
C ASN A 248 20.37 -8.65 2.66
N GLY A 249 19.28 -8.05 2.28
CA GLY A 249 19.31 -6.98 1.30
C GLY A 249 17.98 -6.85 0.54
N HIS A 250 17.45 -5.66 0.54
CA HIS A 250 16.29 -5.33 -0.27
C HIS A 250 16.75 -5.16 -1.72
N ARG A 251 16.23 -5.97 -2.64
CA ARG A 251 16.38 -5.73 -4.07
C ARG A 251 15.09 -5.14 -4.59
N LEU A 252 15.16 -3.90 -5.07
CA LEU A 252 14.08 -3.27 -5.81
C LEU A 252 14.27 -3.63 -7.28
N ALA A 253 13.28 -4.30 -7.86
CA ALA A 253 13.18 -4.42 -9.31
C ALA A 253 12.20 -3.36 -9.80
N VAL A 254 12.70 -2.36 -10.51
CA VAL A 254 11.87 -1.39 -11.23
C VAL A 254 11.71 -1.90 -12.65
N VAL A 255 10.48 -2.25 -13.02
CA VAL A 255 10.15 -2.59 -14.40
C VAL A 255 9.43 -1.39 -15.00
N GLY A 256 10.17 -0.57 -15.74
CA GLY A 256 9.60 0.51 -16.55
C GLY A 256 9.28 0.00 -17.95
N GLN A 257 8.25 0.54 -18.60
CA GLN A 257 8.21 0.49 -20.07
C GLN A 257 9.25 1.48 -20.58
N PRO A 258 10.24 1.03 -21.35
CA PRO A 258 11.23 1.95 -21.91
C PRO A 258 10.51 2.93 -22.82
N SER A 259 10.74 4.23 -22.60
CA SER A 259 10.61 5.22 -23.66
C SER A 259 11.60 4.83 -24.77
N PRO A 260 11.31 5.07 -26.05
CA PRO A 260 12.23 4.75 -27.16
C PRO A 260 13.64 5.31 -26.97
N ASP A 261 13.81 6.30 -26.12
CA ASP A 261 15.06 7.04 -25.93
C ASP A 261 15.79 6.75 -24.59
N MET A 262 15.31 5.79 -23.78
CA MET A 262 15.95 5.48 -22.50
C MET A 262 16.31 4.01 -22.37
N GLN A 263 17.57 3.74 -22.14
CA GLN A 263 18.06 2.43 -21.70
C GLN A 263 17.60 2.18 -20.26
N SER A 264 17.01 1.03 -20.02
CA SER A 264 16.61 0.59 -18.68
C SER A 264 17.87 0.33 -17.84
N GLU A 265 18.09 1.13 -16.81
CA GLU A 265 19.08 0.81 -15.79
C GLU A 265 18.39 0.00 -14.69
N VAL A 266 18.94 -1.17 -14.40
CA VAL A 266 18.57 -2.02 -13.26
C VAL A 266 19.51 -1.67 -12.13
N TRP A 267 18.95 -1.26 -11.00
CA TRP A 267 19.70 -0.98 -9.77
C TRP A 267 19.54 -2.11 -8.74
#